data_7282b07863b39eb70598ab4bda3c81a1
#
_entry.id   7282b07863b39eb70598ab4bda3c81a1
#
_cell.length_a   1.000
_cell.length_b   1.000
_cell.length_c   1.000
_cell.angle_alpha   90.00
_cell.angle_beta   90.00
_cell.angle_gamma   90.00
#
_symmetry.space_group_name_H-M   'P 1'
#
loop_
_entity.id
_entity.type
_entity.pdbx_description
1 polymer ?
#
loop_
_entity_poly.entity_id
_entity_poly.type
_entity_poly.pdbx_seq_one_letter_code
_entity_poly.pdbx_strand_id
1 'polypeptide(L)'
;MKECWVTEPLHFEMRETEIPEPKDNEVQIKMMAAGVCGSDIHIYKGENPNSRYPLIPGHENVGLVTKVGADCKNIKVGDHVVIDYVIRCGECYQCKHGRGNVCEHVLVRGSGTNGGWREYWCVEEPYVYKIDDSIPWKDAALIEPLTIDEHSTSRAGVCEDDVVFILGTGTIGTIIAQACKLKGAKTVICCDISDSSLERSKQFGADYTVNSKTQDIVAEVQKITNGHGCTVAFDSACFPGSLTMIMQPGIVCNAGRVVPMGFCTVPEKITQQMINGRELTICGTRMSLNQWVPTAQKMAEGKYHMEGLATTFVKFSEIEKVFNNIVHPDPAVKKTVILFDGAED
;
A
#
# COMPACT_ATOMS: atom_id res chain seq x y z
N MET A 1 23.76 15.79 -3.26
CA MET A 1 22.94 14.60 -3.01
C MET A 1 22.53 13.94 -4.31
N LYS A 2 22.20 12.66 -4.28
CA LYS A 2 21.72 11.92 -5.45
C LYS A 2 20.19 11.86 -5.49
N GLU A 3 19.65 11.92 -6.69
CA GLU A 3 18.23 11.79 -7.00
C GLU A 3 18.04 10.80 -8.15
N CYS A 4 17.02 9.93 -8.08
CA CYS A 4 16.65 9.03 -9.16
C CYS A 4 15.48 9.63 -9.94
N TRP A 5 15.70 10.00 -11.17
CA TRP A 5 14.70 10.57 -12.07
C TRP A 5 14.26 9.57 -13.13
N VAL A 6 12.96 9.34 -13.25
CA VAL A 6 12.39 8.72 -14.45
C VAL A 6 12.12 9.86 -15.44
N THR A 7 12.88 9.89 -16.54
CA THR A 7 12.87 10.98 -17.50
C THR A 7 11.83 10.80 -18.60
N GLU A 8 11.57 9.55 -18.94
CA GLU A 8 10.53 9.08 -19.85
C GLU A 8 10.25 7.60 -19.57
N PRO A 9 9.20 6.98 -20.14
CA PRO A 9 8.93 5.55 -19.96
C PRO A 9 10.14 4.67 -20.27
N LEU A 10 10.45 3.74 -19.36
CA LEU A 10 11.57 2.80 -19.40
C LEU A 10 12.96 3.46 -19.35
N HIS A 11 13.03 4.75 -18.97
CA HIS A 11 14.29 5.46 -18.84
C HIS A 11 14.43 6.14 -17.49
N PHE A 12 15.58 5.97 -16.83
CA PHE A 12 15.89 6.65 -15.58
C PHE A 12 17.31 7.23 -15.61
N GLU A 13 17.55 8.25 -14.82
CA GLU A 13 18.84 8.90 -14.61
C GLU A 13 19.10 9.14 -13.13
N MET A 14 20.33 8.90 -12.71
CA MET A 14 20.82 9.39 -11.43
C MET A 14 21.39 10.79 -11.63
N ARG A 15 20.88 11.76 -10.89
CA ARG A 15 21.35 13.16 -10.93
C ARG A 15 21.97 13.54 -9.61
N GLU A 16 23.00 14.37 -9.66
CA GLU A 16 23.58 14.99 -8.47
C GLU A 16 23.09 16.44 -8.38
N THR A 17 22.62 16.80 -7.20
CA THR A 17 22.10 18.13 -6.88
C THR A 17 22.61 18.60 -5.53
N GLU A 18 22.47 19.87 -5.20
CA GLU A 18 22.71 20.37 -3.85
C GLU A 18 21.65 19.83 -2.88
N ILE A 19 22.04 19.69 -1.61
CA ILE A 19 21.08 19.32 -0.56
C ILE A 19 20.14 20.51 -0.34
N PRO A 20 18.80 20.32 -0.47
CA PRO A 20 17.88 21.45 -0.35
C PRO A 20 17.79 21.95 1.10
N GLU A 21 17.69 23.27 1.27
CA GLU A 21 17.38 23.87 2.57
C GLU A 21 15.87 23.96 2.77
N PRO A 22 15.35 23.65 3.99
CA PRO A 22 13.93 23.71 4.24
C PRO A 22 13.45 25.16 4.32
N LYS A 23 12.24 25.42 3.79
CA LYS A 23 11.52 26.68 4.03
C LYS A 23 11.00 26.71 5.49
N ASP A 24 10.47 27.86 5.91
CA ASP A 24 10.01 28.05 7.29
C ASP A 24 9.00 27.00 7.77
N ASN A 25 8.14 26.50 6.88
CA ASN A 25 7.11 25.46 7.16
C ASN A 25 7.52 24.05 6.75
N GLU A 26 8.76 23.82 6.36
CA GLU A 26 9.25 22.52 5.88
C GLU A 26 10.25 21.90 6.86
N VAL A 27 10.35 20.59 6.81
CA VAL A 27 11.42 19.81 7.47
C VAL A 27 12.30 19.16 6.41
N GLN A 28 13.62 19.21 6.62
CA GLN A 28 14.57 18.47 5.80
C GLN A 28 14.73 17.07 6.39
N ILE A 29 14.52 16.07 5.55
CA ILE A 29 14.58 14.66 5.91
C ILE A 29 15.70 13.99 5.12
N LYS A 30 16.65 13.37 5.80
CA LYS A 30 17.56 12.39 5.21
C LYS A 30 16.78 11.10 5.02
N MET A 31 16.63 10.67 3.78
CA MET A 31 15.92 9.43 3.47
C MET A 31 16.70 8.23 3.98
N MET A 32 16.05 7.31 4.66
CA MET A 32 16.66 6.12 5.21
C MET A 32 16.15 4.86 4.49
N ALA A 33 14.85 4.78 4.19
CA ALA A 33 14.32 3.70 3.38
C ALA A 33 13.11 4.16 2.54
N ALA A 34 12.89 3.48 1.43
CA ALA A 34 11.72 3.69 0.57
C ALA A 34 11.20 2.35 0.02
N GLY A 35 9.90 2.11 0.13
CA GLY A 35 9.27 0.97 -0.51
C GLY A 35 9.08 1.17 -2.02
N VAL A 36 9.05 0.07 -2.75
CA VAL A 36 8.69 0.04 -4.17
C VAL A 36 7.29 -0.51 -4.31
N CYS A 37 6.39 0.29 -4.88
CA CYS A 37 4.99 -0.06 -5.10
C CYS A 37 4.73 -0.52 -6.54
N GLY A 38 3.63 -1.26 -6.76
CA GLY A 38 3.15 -1.57 -8.10
C GLY A 38 2.87 -0.33 -8.96
N SER A 39 2.48 0.80 -8.34
CA SER A 39 2.29 2.07 -9.05
C SER A 39 3.59 2.66 -9.60
N ASP A 40 4.74 2.46 -8.93
CA ASP A 40 6.05 2.87 -9.44
C ASP A 40 6.41 2.06 -10.69
N ILE A 41 5.99 0.79 -10.75
CA ILE A 41 6.14 -0.06 -11.95
C ILE A 41 5.35 0.55 -13.12
N HIS A 42 4.10 0.93 -12.89
CA HIS A 42 3.25 1.56 -13.91
C HIS A 42 3.76 2.93 -14.33
N ILE A 43 4.37 3.71 -13.41
CA ILE A 43 5.05 4.96 -13.72
C ILE A 43 6.22 4.68 -14.65
N TYR A 44 7.11 3.76 -14.28
CA TYR A 44 8.31 3.47 -15.09
C TYR A 44 7.96 2.93 -16.48
N LYS A 45 6.88 2.14 -16.61
CA LYS A 45 6.39 1.62 -17.89
C LYS A 45 5.60 2.64 -18.73
N GLY A 46 5.27 3.82 -18.20
CA GLY A 46 4.44 4.81 -18.90
C GLY A 46 2.95 4.48 -18.92
N GLU A 47 2.50 3.59 -18.04
CA GLU A 47 1.12 3.10 -17.96
C GLU A 47 0.24 3.92 -17.00
N ASN A 48 0.84 4.79 -16.18
CA ASN A 48 0.10 5.64 -15.25
C ASN A 48 -0.29 6.98 -15.92
N PRO A 49 -1.59 7.24 -16.18
CA PRO A 49 -2.04 8.43 -16.90
C PRO A 49 -1.83 9.74 -16.12
N ASN A 50 -1.55 9.68 -14.83
CA ASN A 50 -1.33 10.85 -13.99
C ASN A 50 0.17 11.23 -13.90
N SER A 51 1.07 10.40 -14.43
CA SER A 51 2.50 10.69 -14.37
C SER A 51 2.89 11.78 -15.38
N ARG A 52 3.74 12.69 -14.92
CA ARG A 52 4.32 13.77 -15.75
C ARG A 52 5.83 13.65 -15.68
N TYR A 53 6.44 13.28 -16.79
CA TYR A 53 7.90 13.16 -16.89
C TYR A 53 8.57 14.50 -17.22
N PRO A 54 9.80 14.76 -16.73
CA PRO A 54 10.53 13.92 -15.78
C PRO A 54 10.00 14.02 -14.35
N LEU A 55 10.09 12.94 -13.57
CA LEU A 55 9.70 12.93 -12.17
C LEU A 55 10.59 12.00 -11.31
N ILE A 56 10.65 12.25 -10.02
CA ILE A 56 11.25 11.35 -9.03
C ILE A 56 10.13 10.47 -8.47
N PRO A 57 10.20 9.13 -8.61
CA PRO A 57 9.22 8.20 -8.03
C PRO A 57 9.32 8.05 -6.51
N GLY A 58 8.52 7.14 -5.96
CA GLY A 58 8.54 6.72 -4.56
C GLY A 58 7.61 7.52 -3.67
N HIS A 59 6.65 6.81 -3.07
CA HIS A 59 5.66 7.39 -2.13
C HIS A 59 5.63 6.66 -0.79
N GLU A 60 6.34 5.56 -0.64
CA GLU A 60 6.48 4.79 0.60
C GLU A 60 7.81 5.16 1.28
N ASN A 61 7.85 6.27 2.02
CA ASN A 61 9.09 6.94 2.39
C ASN A 61 9.23 7.16 3.89
N VAL A 62 10.40 6.84 4.44
CA VAL A 62 10.77 7.08 5.82
C VAL A 62 12.18 7.66 5.91
N GLY A 63 12.43 8.44 6.95
CA GLY A 63 13.74 9.04 7.12
C GLY A 63 13.94 9.72 8.46
N LEU A 64 15.14 10.29 8.61
CA LEU A 64 15.62 11.00 9.78
C LEU A 64 15.57 12.51 9.54
N VAL A 65 14.95 13.25 10.42
CA VAL A 65 14.90 14.72 10.35
C VAL A 65 16.28 15.32 10.65
N THR A 66 16.80 16.10 9.71
CA THR A 66 18.12 16.73 9.82
C THR A 66 18.06 18.25 10.05
N LYS A 67 17.02 18.92 9.54
CA LYS A 67 16.74 20.34 9.79
C LYS A 67 15.24 20.58 9.88
N VAL A 68 14.87 21.66 10.56
CA VAL A 68 13.46 22.11 10.67
C VAL A 68 13.38 23.60 10.36
N GLY A 69 12.35 24.01 9.65
CA GLY A 69 12.03 25.41 9.38
C GLY A 69 11.51 26.13 10.64
N ALA A 70 11.56 27.45 10.64
CA ALA A 70 11.28 28.29 11.82
C ALA A 70 9.81 28.17 12.30
N ASP A 71 8.86 27.85 11.40
CA ASP A 71 7.43 27.73 11.73
C ASP A 71 7.03 26.30 12.14
N CYS A 72 7.91 25.31 12.04
CA CYS A 72 7.67 23.93 12.46
C CYS A 72 7.56 23.81 13.97
N LYS A 73 6.57 23.09 14.49
CA LYS A 73 6.24 23.02 15.93
C LYS A 73 6.26 21.61 16.50
N ASN A 74 5.94 20.61 15.68
CA ASN A 74 5.67 19.25 16.13
C ASN A 74 6.83 18.29 15.85
N ILE A 75 7.66 18.60 14.86
CA ILE A 75 8.76 17.77 14.39
C ILE A 75 10.09 18.41 14.81
N LYS A 76 11.06 17.59 15.22
CA LYS A 76 12.37 18.03 15.69
C LYS A 76 13.49 17.31 14.96
N VAL A 77 14.67 17.92 14.91
CA VAL A 77 15.90 17.27 14.45
C VAL A 77 16.15 16.00 15.27
N GLY A 78 16.44 14.91 14.58
CA GLY A 78 16.63 13.58 15.16
C GLY A 78 15.35 12.74 15.25
N ASP A 79 14.17 13.28 14.93
CA ASP A 79 12.95 12.46 14.87
C ASP A 79 13.02 11.49 13.67
N HIS A 80 12.62 10.24 13.89
CA HIS A 80 12.30 9.29 12.85
C HIS A 80 10.90 9.59 12.33
N VAL A 81 10.75 9.63 11.01
CA VAL A 81 9.49 10.07 10.40
C VAL A 81 9.08 9.23 9.20
N VAL A 82 7.76 9.15 8.99
CA VAL A 82 7.14 8.69 7.75
C VAL A 82 6.47 9.87 7.05
N ILE A 83 6.47 9.87 5.71
CA ILE A 83 5.99 10.97 4.88
C ILE A 83 4.64 10.62 4.26
N ASP A 84 3.62 11.46 4.51
CA ASP A 84 2.33 11.38 3.81
C ASP A 84 2.50 11.87 2.37
N TYR A 85 2.23 10.98 1.44
CA TYR A 85 2.36 11.26 0.02
C TYR A 85 1.13 11.96 -0.59
N VAL A 86 0.03 12.12 0.17
CA VAL A 86 -1.21 12.71 -0.30
C VAL A 86 -1.26 14.21 -0.02
N ILE A 87 -1.05 15.01 -1.06
CA ILE A 87 -1.22 16.46 -0.98
C ILE A 87 -2.69 16.79 -1.23
N ARG A 88 -3.30 17.50 -0.28
CA ARG A 88 -4.72 17.86 -0.29
C ARG A 88 -4.92 19.37 -0.29
N CYS A 89 -5.95 19.88 -0.97
CA CYS A 89 -6.18 21.33 -1.08
C CYS A 89 -6.68 21.98 0.21
N GLY A 90 -7.27 21.21 1.15
CA GLY A 90 -7.86 21.75 2.37
C GLY A 90 -9.25 22.43 2.21
N GLU A 91 -9.69 22.76 1.00
CA GLU A 91 -10.82 23.64 0.73
C GLU A 91 -12.04 22.95 0.13
N CYS A 92 -11.87 21.87 -0.61
CA CYS A 92 -12.97 21.14 -1.26
C CYS A 92 -13.90 20.49 -0.21
N TYR A 93 -15.05 20.04 -0.66
CA TYR A 93 -16.05 19.40 0.21
C TYR A 93 -15.44 18.24 0.98
N GLN A 94 -14.69 17.36 0.33
CA GLN A 94 -14.09 16.19 0.94
C GLN A 94 -13.07 16.58 2.03
N CYS A 95 -12.22 17.56 1.76
CA CYS A 95 -11.24 18.03 2.75
C CYS A 95 -11.92 18.61 3.99
N LYS A 96 -12.95 19.45 3.80
CA LYS A 96 -13.72 20.06 4.91
C LYS A 96 -14.49 19.06 5.74
N HIS A 97 -14.80 17.88 5.15
CA HIS A 97 -15.49 16.78 5.84
C HIS A 97 -14.54 15.65 6.28
N GLY A 98 -13.25 15.96 6.42
CA GLY A 98 -12.26 15.01 6.94
C GLY A 98 -11.92 13.83 5.99
N ARG A 99 -12.20 13.98 4.69
CA ARG A 99 -11.98 12.96 3.66
C ARG A 99 -10.89 13.38 2.66
N GLY A 100 -9.78 13.93 3.17
CA GLY A 100 -8.70 14.46 2.35
C GLY A 100 -8.04 13.45 1.41
N ASN A 101 -8.12 12.15 1.72
CA ASN A 101 -7.64 11.07 0.85
C ASN A 101 -8.37 11.01 -0.51
N VAL A 102 -9.56 11.58 -0.61
CA VAL A 102 -10.35 11.71 -1.84
C VAL A 102 -10.59 13.16 -2.22
N CYS A 103 -9.61 14.03 -1.95
CA CYS A 103 -9.62 15.43 -2.36
C CYS A 103 -9.86 15.57 -3.87
N GLU A 104 -10.69 16.54 -4.29
CA GLU A 104 -10.95 16.81 -5.71
C GLU A 104 -9.69 17.27 -6.47
N HIS A 105 -8.75 17.89 -5.76
CA HIS A 105 -7.48 18.40 -6.28
C HIS A 105 -6.29 17.64 -5.72
N VAL A 106 -6.46 16.34 -5.47
CA VAL A 106 -5.38 15.53 -4.90
C VAL A 106 -4.18 15.49 -5.81
N LEU A 107 -2.99 15.73 -5.23
CA LEU A 107 -1.71 15.43 -5.86
C LEU A 107 -1.02 14.34 -5.05
N VAL A 108 -0.31 13.46 -5.74
CA VAL A 108 0.38 12.32 -5.15
C VAL A 108 1.88 12.48 -5.36
N ARG A 109 2.62 12.56 -4.26
CA ARG A 109 4.09 12.54 -4.31
C ARG A 109 4.57 11.22 -4.89
N GLY A 110 5.56 11.27 -5.78
CA GLY A 110 6.07 10.11 -6.49
C GLY A 110 5.28 9.69 -7.73
N SER A 111 4.18 10.39 -8.06
CA SER A 111 3.35 10.13 -9.25
C SER A 111 2.93 11.42 -9.96
N GLY A 112 2.15 12.27 -9.31
CA GLY A 112 1.73 13.59 -9.85
C GLY A 112 2.74 14.71 -9.57
N THR A 113 3.65 14.52 -8.64
CA THR A 113 4.76 15.39 -8.28
C THR A 113 5.92 14.54 -7.77
N ASN A 114 7.10 15.14 -7.60
CA ASN A 114 8.30 14.42 -7.18
C ASN A 114 8.13 13.70 -5.85
N GLY A 115 8.66 12.50 -5.77
CA GLY A 115 8.64 11.60 -4.62
C GLY A 115 9.98 11.49 -3.89
N GLY A 116 10.18 10.40 -3.17
CA GLY A 116 11.25 10.22 -2.20
C GLY A 116 12.44 9.39 -2.66
N TRP A 117 12.57 8.99 -3.93
CA TRP A 117 13.79 8.28 -4.37
C TRP A 117 14.94 9.27 -4.56
N ARG A 118 15.35 9.88 -3.45
CA ARG A 118 16.44 10.86 -3.31
C ARG A 118 17.05 10.79 -1.93
N GLU A 119 18.28 11.25 -1.73
CA GLU A 119 18.96 11.16 -0.44
C GLU A 119 18.41 12.13 0.61
N TYR A 120 17.95 13.32 0.21
CA TYR A 120 17.35 14.34 1.09
C TYR A 120 16.10 14.92 0.47
N TRP A 121 15.12 15.23 1.30
CA TRP A 121 13.86 15.81 0.88
C TRP A 121 13.36 16.84 1.88
N CYS A 122 12.93 18.02 1.39
CA CYS A 122 12.21 19.00 2.20
C CYS A 122 10.70 18.81 1.96
N VAL A 123 9.96 18.60 3.05
CA VAL A 123 8.52 18.33 3.04
C VAL A 123 7.84 19.22 4.06
N GLU A 124 6.67 19.75 3.74
CA GLU A 124 5.88 20.57 4.65
C GLU A 124 5.47 19.75 5.90
N GLU A 125 5.66 20.32 7.10
CA GLU A 125 5.46 19.65 8.37
C GLU A 125 4.11 18.90 8.51
N PRO A 126 2.95 19.41 8.02
CA PRO A 126 1.67 18.70 8.13
C PRO A 126 1.60 17.34 7.43
N TYR A 127 2.56 17.03 6.56
CA TYR A 127 2.67 15.76 5.84
C TYR A 127 3.74 14.83 6.43
N VAL A 128 4.30 15.15 7.58
CA VAL A 128 5.36 14.39 8.23
C VAL A 128 4.88 13.89 9.57
N TYR A 129 4.92 12.58 9.78
CA TYR A 129 4.48 11.96 11.03
C TYR A 129 5.65 11.29 11.72
N LYS A 130 5.86 11.65 12.99
CA LYS A 130 6.85 11.00 13.85
C LYS A 130 6.46 9.53 14.08
N ILE A 131 7.47 8.67 14.00
CA ILE A 131 7.38 7.24 14.31
C ILE A 131 8.33 6.89 15.45
N ASP A 132 8.15 5.74 16.07
CA ASP A 132 9.03 5.23 17.11
C ASP A 132 10.39 4.86 16.52
N ASP A 133 11.48 5.26 17.17
CA ASP A 133 12.86 5.04 16.74
C ASP A 133 13.32 3.58 16.89
N SER A 134 12.55 2.76 17.62
CA SER A 134 12.79 1.32 17.73
C SER A 134 12.41 0.55 16.45
N ILE A 135 11.64 1.15 15.54
CA ILE A 135 11.24 0.50 14.29
C ILE A 135 12.42 0.51 13.31
N PRO A 136 12.95 -0.68 12.89
CA PRO A 136 14.01 -0.73 11.88
C PRO A 136 13.61 -0.04 10.58
N TRP A 137 14.50 0.70 9.95
CA TRP A 137 14.21 1.45 8.73
C TRP A 137 13.62 0.60 7.59
N LYS A 138 14.13 -0.62 7.43
CA LYS A 138 13.64 -1.58 6.43
C LYS A 138 12.18 -1.96 6.63
N ASP A 139 11.71 -1.97 7.89
CA ASP A 139 10.33 -2.27 8.26
C ASP A 139 9.49 -0.99 8.25
N ALA A 140 10.03 0.13 8.69
CA ALA A 140 9.38 1.44 8.69
C ALA A 140 8.91 1.86 7.28
N ALA A 141 9.67 1.53 6.22
CA ALA A 141 9.25 1.75 4.83
C ALA A 141 7.93 1.05 4.46
N LEU A 142 7.49 0.07 5.26
CA LEU A 142 6.23 -0.65 5.03
C LEU A 142 5.04 -0.03 5.79
N ILE A 143 5.26 1.04 6.55
CA ILE A 143 4.15 1.76 7.23
C ILE A 143 3.13 2.23 6.19
N GLU A 144 3.58 2.79 5.05
CA GLU A 144 2.66 3.26 4.02
C GLU A 144 1.71 2.16 3.54
N PRO A 145 2.16 1.02 2.97
CA PRO A 145 1.24 -0.01 2.51
C PRO A 145 0.38 -0.61 3.64
N LEU A 146 0.88 -0.68 4.87
CA LEU A 146 0.06 -1.06 6.02
C LEU A 146 -1.08 -0.07 6.28
N THR A 147 -0.86 1.25 6.09
CA THR A 147 -1.92 2.26 6.25
C THR A 147 -3.04 2.10 5.22
N ILE A 148 -2.72 1.65 4.00
CA ILE A 148 -3.70 1.38 2.94
C ILE A 148 -4.67 0.29 3.40
N ASP A 149 -4.14 -0.77 3.98
CA ASP A 149 -4.93 -1.93 4.36
C ASP A 149 -5.67 -1.74 5.69
N GLU A 150 -5.10 -0.99 6.63
CA GLU A 150 -5.84 -0.51 7.79
C GLU A 150 -7.02 0.37 7.39
N HIS A 151 -6.83 1.24 6.40
CA HIS A 151 -7.91 2.07 5.87
C HIS A 151 -8.98 1.22 5.16
N SER A 152 -8.58 0.31 4.27
CA SER A 152 -9.52 -0.51 3.50
C SER A 152 -10.33 -1.45 4.39
N THR A 153 -9.70 -2.12 5.35
CA THR A 153 -10.38 -2.98 6.31
C THR A 153 -11.31 -2.21 7.26
N SER A 154 -10.93 -0.99 7.66
CA SER A 154 -11.81 -0.08 8.41
C SER A 154 -13.00 0.39 7.57
N ARG A 155 -12.77 0.72 6.29
CA ARG A 155 -13.84 1.09 5.34
C ARG A 155 -14.84 -0.04 5.14
N ALA A 156 -14.34 -1.27 5.08
CA ALA A 156 -15.16 -2.47 5.00
C ALA A 156 -15.87 -2.81 6.32
N GLY A 157 -15.49 -2.18 7.42
CA GLY A 157 -16.04 -2.49 8.75
C GLY A 157 -15.72 -3.91 9.20
N VAL A 158 -14.50 -4.39 8.92
CA VAL A 158 -14.08 -5.74 9.35
C VAL A 158 -14.14 -5.86 10.88
N CYS A 159 -14.72 -6.95 11.38
CA CYS A 159 -14.94 -7.22 12.79
C CYS A 159 -14.77 -8.71 13.14
N GLU A 160 -14.99 -9.07 14.43
CA GLU A 160 -14.74 -10.41 14.98
C GLU A 160 -15.57 -11.53 14.35
N ASP A 161 -16.77 -11.23 13.88
CA ASP A 161 -17.66 -12.26 13.28
C ASP A 161 -17.37 -12.52 11.80
N ASP A 162 -16.45 -11.76 11.20
CA ASP A 162 -16.24 -11.82 9.76
C ASP A 162 -15.49 -13.07 9.32
N VAL A 163 -16.00 -13.63 8.24
CA VAL A 163 -15.31 -14.59 7.37
C VAL A 163 -14.86 -13.84 6.14
N VAL A 164 -13.56 -13.69 5.97
CA VAL A 164 -12.95 -12.84 4.94
C VAL A 164 -12.39 -13.69 3.81
N PHE A 165 -12.68 -13.31 2.58
CA PHE A 165 -12.05 -13.86 1.37
C PHE A 165 -11.14 -12.81 0.74
N ILE A 166 -9.91 -13.19 0.37
CA ILE A 166 -8.93 -12.31 -0.26
C ILE A 166 -8.48 -12.95 -1.56
N LEU A 167 -8.79 -12.31 -2.69
CA LEU A 167 -8.32 -12.70 -4.01
C LEU A 167 -7.00 -11.98 -4.31
N GLY A 168 -5.93 -12.75 -4.51
CA GLY A 168 -4.56 -12.27 -4.67
C GLY A 168 -3.82 -12.14 -3.34
N THR A 169 -2.69 -12.84 -3.21
CA THR A 169 -1.82 -12.82 -2.01
C THR A 169 -0.44 -12.22 -2.30
N GLY A 170 -0.41 -11.18 -3.15
CA GLY A 170 0.71 -10.28 -3.28
C GLY A 170 0.95 -9.48 -1.99
N THR A 171 1.72 -8.40 -2.05
CA THR A 171 1.99 -7.56 -0.87
C THR A 171 0.69 -7.09 -0.20
N ILE A 172 -0.22 -6.47 -0.95
CA ILE A 172 -1.48 -5.92 -0.44
C ILE A 172 -2.35 -7.02 0.17
N GLY A 173 -2.64 -8.12 -0.57
CA GLY A 173 -3.49 -9.19 -0.02
C GLY A 173 -2.91 -9.86 1.21
N THR A 174 -1.59 -9.95 1.32
CA THR A 174 -0.90 -10.45 2.52
C THR A 174 -1.09 -9.51 3.72
N ILE A 175 -0.98 -8.19 3.50
CA ILE A 175 -1.19 -7.20 4.56
C ILE A 175 -2.67 -7.14 4.96
N ILE A 176 -3.62 -7.24 4.00
CA ILE A 176 -5.07 -7.32 4.30
C ILE A 176 -5.35 -8.52 5.21
N ALA A 177 -4.76 -9.68 4.94
CA ALA A 177 -4.95 -10.87 5.78
C ALA A 177 -4.55 -10.58 7.23
N GLN A 178 -3.38 -9.99 7.42
CA GLN A 178 -2.87 -9.59 8.73
C GLN A 178 -3.76 -8.54 9.42
N ALA A 179 -4.15 -7.48 8.69
CA ALA A 179 -5.02 -6.43 9.20
C ALA A 179 -6.40 -6.98 9.61
N CYS A 180 -6.97 -7.92 8.85
CA CYS A 180 -8.22 -8.58 9.21
C CYS A 180 -8.09 -9.40 10.50
N LYS A 181 -7.00 -10.15 10.67
CA LYS A 181 -6.74 -10.89 11.93
C LYS A 181 -6.55 -9.95 13.11
N LEU A 182 -5.86 -8.83 12.95
CA LEU A 182 -5.71 -7.81 14.00
C LEU A 182 -7.05 -7.17 14.41
N LYS A 183 -8.04 -7.13 13.51
CA LYS A 183 -9.41 -6.70 13.80
C LYS A 183 -10.29 -7.83 14.36
N GLY A 184 -9.71 -9.01 14.58
CA GLY A 184 -10.40 -10.16 15.18
C GLY A 184 -11.18 -11.03 14.19
N ALA A 185 -11.04 -10.82 12.86
CA ALA A 185 -11.78 -11.62 11.88
C ALA A 185 -11.69 -13.11 12.19
N LYS A 186 -12.85 -13.78 12.24
CA LYS A 186 -12.99 -15.18 12.64
C LYS A 186 -12.22 -16.12 11.72
N THR A 187 -12.32 -15.86 10.42
CA THR A 187 -11.68 -16.70 9.39
C THR A 187 -11.18 -15.85 8.26
N VAL A 188 -9.95 -16.09 7.79
CA VAL A 188 -9.35 -15.47 6.63
C VAL A 188 -8.98 -16.54 5.61
N ILE A 189 -9.58 -16.47 4.42
CA ILE A 189 -9.34 -17.36 3.28
C ILE A 189 -8.57 -16.60 2.22
N CYS A 190 -7.36 -17.01 1.91
CA CYS A 190 -6.51 -16.43 0.88
C CYS A 190 -6.56 -17.26 -0.41
N CYS A 191 -6.78 -16.61 -1.55
CA CYS A 191 -6.85 -17.24 -2.87
C CYS A 191 -5.80 -16.65 -3.81
N ASP A 192 -5.00 -17.47 -4.45
CA ASP A 192 -3.98 -17.08 -5.42
C ASP A 192 -3.75 -18.20 -6.43
N ILE A 193 -3.00 -17.90 -7.48
CA ILE A 193 -2.54 -18.88 -8.48
C ILE A 193 -1.18 -19.50 -8.12
N SER A 194 -0.48 -18.96 -7.12
CA SER A 194 0.89 -19.30 -6.73
C SER A 194 0.92 -19.99 -5.37
N ASP A 195 1.34 -21.26 -5.34
CA ASP A 195 1.48 -22.02 -4.09
C ASP A 195 2.46 -21.36 -3.12
N SER A 196 3.54 -20.75 -3.62
CA SER A 196 4.52 -20.04 -2.77
C SER A 196 3.92 -18.79 -2.13
N SER A 197 3.06 -18.05 -2.84
CA SER A 197 2.34 -16.90 -2.30
C SER A 197 1.31 -17.33 -1.25
N LEU A 198 0.61 -18.43 -1.49
CA LEU A 198 -0.34 -19.02 -0.55
C LEU A 198 0.34 -19.52 0.72
N GLU A 199 1.46 -20.22 0.60
CA GLU A 199 2.22 -20.70 1.77
C GLU A 199 2.73 -19.51 2.61
N ARG A 200 3.24 -18.46 1.93
CA ARG A 200 3.63 -17.23 2.60
C ARG A 200 2.46 -16.58 3.34
N SER A 201 1.25 -16.53 2.76
CA SER A 201 0.09 -15.88 3.36
C SER A 201 -0.33 -16.49 4.71
N LYS A 202 -0.02 -17.76 4.96
CA LYS A 202 -0.27 -18.42 6.26
C LYS A 202 0.51 -17.76 7.40
N GLN A 203 1.73 -17.28 7.14
CA GLN A 203 2.54 -16.58 8.14
C GLN A 203 1.94 -15.21 8.51
N PHE A 204 1.07 -14.67 7.65
CA PHE A 204 0.44 -13.37 7.79
C PHE A 204 -1.06 -13.44 8.10
N GLY A 205 -1.54 -14.57 8.58
CA GLY A 205 -2.90 -14.69 9.14
C GLY A 205 -3.94 -15.36 8.24
N ALA A 206 -3.54 -15.98 7.12
CA ALA A 206 -4.46 -16.84 6.38
C ALA A 206 -4.75 -18.13 7.17
N ASP A 207 -6.02 -18.36 7.51
CA ASP A 207 -6.45 -19.63 8.14
C ASP A 207 -6.60 -20.73 7.09
N TYR A 208 -7.00 -20.37 5.88
CA TYR A 208 -7.16 -21.27 4.73
C TYR A 208 -6.58 -20.66 3.46
N THR A 209 -6.12 -21.53 2.58
CA THR A 209 -5.59 -21.14 1.26
C THR A 209 -6.27 -21.91 0.14
N VAL A 210 -6.57 -21.25 -0.97
CA VAL A 210 -7.19 -21.83 -2.17
C VAL A 210 -6.35 -21.49 -3.38
N ASN A 211 -5.85 -22.50 -4.11
CA ASN A 211 -5.14 -22.29 -5.36
C ASN A 211 -6.13 -22.33 -6.53
N SER A 212 -6.42 -21.16 -7.12
CA SER A 212 -7.40 -21.03 -8.19
C SER A 212 -7.01 -21.69 -9.53
N LYS A 213 -5.76 -22.14 -9.68
CA LYS A 213 -5.34 -22.93 -10.86
C LYS A 213 -5.73 -24.40 -10.74
N THR A 214 -5.83 -24.92 -9.53
CA THR A 214 -5.97 -26.37 -9.27
C THR A 214 -7.24 -26.70 -8.52
N GLN A 215 -7.93 -25.72 -7.94
CA GLN A 215 -9.12 -25.90 -7.12
C GLN A 215 -10.27 -25.04 -7.62
N ASP A 216 -11.49 -25.53 -7.45
CA ASP A 216 -12.71 -24.73 -7.65
C ASP A 216 -12.90 -23.81 -6.44
N ILE A 217 -12.77 -22.50 -6.69
CA ILE A 217 -12.83 -21.47 -5.64
C ILE A 217 -14.16 -21.50 -4.89
N VAL A 218 -15.28 -21.63 -5.63
CA VAL A 218 -16.63 -21.64 -5.05
C VAL A 218 -16.81 -22.86 -4.18
N ALA A 219 -16.43 -24.05 -4.67
CA ALA A 219 -16.55 -25.28 -3.93
C ALA A 219 -15.72 -25.28 -2.63
N GLU A 220 -14.48 -24.77 -2.69
CA GLU A 220 -13.62 -24.69 -1.50
C GLU A 220 -14.13 -23.65 -0.49
N VAL A 221 -14.55 -22.47 -0.94
CA VAL A 221 -15.15 -21.46 -0.05
C VAL A 221 -16.42 -22.02 0.62
N GLN A 222 -17.32 -22.66 -0.15
CA GLN A 222 -18.54 -23.27 0.41
C GLN A 222 -18.22 -24.34 1.44
N LYS A 223 -17.24 -25.19 1.20
CA LYS A 223 -16.78 -26.20 2.14
C LYS A 223 -16.23 -25.58 3.44
N ILE A 224 -15.38 -24.56 3.33
CA ILE A 224 -14.77 -23.87 4.50
C ILE A 224 -15.85 -23.14 5.31
N THR A 225 -16.83 -22.52 4.64
CA THR A 225 -17.86 -21.71 5.27
C THR A 225 -19.16 -22.45 5.56
N ASN A 226 -19.18 -23.80 5.44
CA ASN A 226 -20.38 -24.64 5.61
C ASN A 226 -21.59 -24.15 4.78
N GLY A 227 -21.34 -23.72 3.55
CA GLY A 227 -22.37 -23.27 2.64
C GLY A 227 -22.80 -21.80 2.78
N HIS A 228 -22.25 -21.06 3.75
CA HIS A 228 -22.69 -19.67 4.00
C HIS A 228 -22.01 -18.63 3.09
N GLY A 229 -20.79 -18.88 2.65
CA GLY A 229 -19.95 -17.89 1.95
C GLY A 229 -19.28 -16.91 2.94
N CYS A 230 -18.49 -15.98 2.38
CA CYS A 230 -17.72 -15.02 3.16
C CYS A 230 -18.52 -13.72 3.36
N THR A 231 -18.38 -13.07 4.51
CA THR A 231 -19.06 -11.82 4.84
C THR A 231 -18.36 -10.60 4.22
N VAL A 232 -17.05 -10.72 3.96
CA VAL A 232 -16.25 -9.70 3.27
C VAL A 232 -15.37 -10.36 2.22
N ALA A 233 -15.29 -9.77 1.03
CA ALA A 233 -14.39 -10.21 -0.03
C ALA A 233 -13.54 -9.04 -0.53
N PHE A 234 -12.21 -9.19 -0.51
CA PHE A 234 -11.25 -8.23 -1.04
C PHE A 234 -10.70 -8.70 -2.39
N ASP A 235 -10.72 -7.80 -3.38
CA ASP A 235 -10.03 -8.01 -4.65
C ASP A 235 -8.71 -7.25 -4.66
N SER A 236 -7.62 -7.91 -4.31
CA SER A 236 -6.26 -7.39 -4.40
C SER A 236 -5.48 -7.90 -5.61
N ALA A 237 -6.09 -8.75 -6.42
CA ALA A 237 -5.51 -9.27 -7.66
C ALA A 237 -5.73 -8.32 -8.85
N CYS A 238 -6.86 -7.62 -8.90
CA CYS A 238 -7.17 -6.51 -9.79
C CYS A 238 -6.99 -6.82 -11.28
N PHE A 239 -7.35 -8.03 -11.73
CA PHE A 239 -7.37 -8.39 -13.15
C PHE A 239 -8.79 -8.26 -13.73
N PRO A 240 -8.95 -8.15 -15.07
CA PRO A 240 -10.27 -8.09 -15.69
C PRO A 240 -11.16 -9.27 -15.32
N GLY A 241 -12.31 -9.01 -14.69
CA GLY A 241 -13.25 -10.02 -14.19
C GLY A 241 -13.05 -10.41 -12.72
N SER A 242 -12.01 -9.93 -12.04
CA SER A 242 -11.75 -10.28 -10.65
C SER A 242 -12.84 -9.81 -9.69
N LEU A 243 -13.37 -8.60 -9.89
CA LEU A 243 -14.45 -8.07 -9.07
C LEU A 243 -15.74 -8.89 -9.25
N THR A 244 -16.10 -9.21 -10.51
CA THR A 244 -17.24 -10.09 -10.80
C THR A 244 -17.03 -11.48 -10.19
N MET A 245 -15.80 -11.99 -10.20
CA MET A 245 -15.46 -13.28 -9.60
C MET A 245 -15.76 -13.31 -8.10
N ILE A 246 -15.26 -12.35 -7.32
CA ILE A 246 -15.50 -12.33 -5.86
C ILE A 246 -16.95 -12.02 -5.48
N MET A 247 -17.73 -11.44 -6.40
CA MET A 247 -19.17 -11.19 -6.23
C MET A 247 -20.04 -12.43 -6.48
N GLN A 248 -19.48 -13.55 -6.91
CA GLN A 248 -20.28 -14.75 -7.23
C GLN A 248 -21.01 -15.29 -5.99
N PRO A 249 -22.25 -15.82 -6.20
CA PRO A 249 -22.89 -16.65 -5.19
C PRO A 249 -21.97 -17.80 -4.77
N GLY A 250 -21.85 -18.03 -3.47
CA GLY A 250 -20.95 -19.05 -2.92
C GLY A 250 -19.57 -18.53 -2.54
N ILE A 251 -19.11 -17.37 -3.03
CA ILE A 251 -17.92 -16.69 -2.52
C ILE A 251 -18.32 -15.68 -1.46
N VAL A 252 -19.07 -14.63 -1.84
CA VAL A 252 -19.61 -13.68 -0.86
C VAL A 252 -21.07 -14.01 -0.53
N CYS A 253 -21.43 -13.95 0.74
CA CYS A 253 -22.79 -14.24 1.24
C CYS A 253 -23.77 -13.08 0.92
N ASN A 254 -25.07 -13.29 1.20
CA ASN A 254 -26.05 -12.21 1.19
C ASN A 254 -25.71 -11.17 2.27
N ALA A 255 -26.01 -9.90 2.02
CA ALA A 255 -25.61 -8.75 2.83
C ALA A 255 -24.07 -8.59 3.00
N GLY A 256 -23.30 -9.29 2.16
CA GLY A 256 -21.84 -9.25 2.21
C GLY A 256 -21.24 -7.96 1.64
N ARG A 257 -19.99 -7.72 1.95
CA ARG A 257 -19.22 -6.53 1.55
C ARG A 257 -18.13 -6.93 0.56
N VAL A 258 -18.00 -6.17 -0.51
CA VAL A 258 -17.04 -6.41 -1.60
C VAL A 258 -16.14 -5.19 -1.71
N VAL A 259 -14.82 -5.38 -1.67
CA VAL A 259 -13.83 -4.31 -1.58
C VAL A 259 -12.82 -4.43 -2.72
N PRO A 260 -12.99 -3.69 -3.82
CA PRO A 260 -11.97 -3.60 -4.86
C PRO A 260 -10.80 -2.76 -4.37
N MET A 261 -9.57 -3.29 -4.49
CA MET A 261 -8.34 -2.61 -4.03
C MET A 261 -7.60 -1.89 -5.15
N GLY A 262 -7.79 -2.30 -6.40
CA GLY A 262 -7.02 -1.76 -7.53
C GLY A 262 -7.84 -0.89 -8.47
N PHE A 263 -7.18 -0.49 -9.57
CA PHE A 263 -7.71 0.43 -10.58
C PHE A 263 -7.80 -0.25 -11.95
N CYS A 264 -8.43 -1.43 -12.04
CA CYS A 264 -8.68 -2.06 -13.33
C CYS A 264 -9.64 -1.18 -14.15
N THR A 265 -9.24 -0.82 -15.37
CA THR A 265 -10.04 0.04 -16.27
C THR A 265 -10.87 -0.74 -17.27
N VAL A 266 -10.72 -2.07 -17.30
CA VAL A 266 -11.52 -2.94 -18.17
C VAL A 266 -12.92 -3.06 -17.59
N PRO A 267 -14.00 -2.76 -18.38
CA PRO A 267 -15.37 -2.87 -17.90
C PRO A 267 -15.74 -4.29 -17.49
N GLU A 268 -16.43 -4.44 -16.36
CA GLU A 268 -16.99 -5.71 -15.89
C GLU A 268 -18.50 -5.70 -15.94
N LYS A 269 -19.09 -6.90 -16.15
CA LYS A 269 -20.55 -7.06 -16.21
C LYS A 269 -21.14 -7.20 -14.81
N ILE A 270 -21.39 -6.09 -14.14
CA ILE A 270 -22.08 -6.04 -12.86
C ILE A 270 -23.48 -5.48 -13.07
N THR A 271 -24.51 -6.24 -12.68
CA THR A 271 -25.91 -5.83 -12.83
C THR A 271 -26.49 -5.40 -11.47
N GLN A 272 -27.54 -4.57 -11.52
CA GLN A 272 -28.31 -4.20 -10.32
C GLN A 272 -28.83 -5.44 -9.59
N GLN A 273 -29.25 -6.47 -10.32
CA GLN A 273 -29.71 -7.74 -9.75
C GLN A 273 -28.62 -8.43 -8.92
N MET A 274 -27.36 -8.40 -9.37
CA MET A 274 -26.24 -8.99 -8.62
C MET A 274 -26.03 -8.28 -7.28
N ILE A 275 -26.28 -6.99 -7.21
CA ILE A 275 -26.13 -6.16 -6.00
C ILE A 275 -27.38 -6.28 -5.15
N ASN A 276 -28.53 -5.82 -5.68
CA ASN A 276 -29.78 -5.68 -4.91
C ASN A 276 -30.40 -7.04 -4.52
N GLY A 277 -30.26 -8.07 -5.39
CA GLY A 277 -30.81 -9.40 -5.12
C GLY A 277 -30.18 -10.10 -3.92
N ARG A 278 -29.01 -9.63 -3.48
CA ARG A 278 -28.31 -10.14 -2.29
C ARG A 278 -27.95 -9.03 -1.29
N GLU A 279 -28.41 -7.80 -1.51
CA GLU A 279 -28.13 -6.63 -0.66
C GLU A 279 -26.63 -6.42 -0.43
N LEU A 280 -25.81 -6.56 -1.49
CA LEU A 280 -24.37 -6.42 -1.38
C LEU A 280 -23.96 -4.97 -1.21
N THR A 281 -22.95 -4.73 -0.39
CA THR A 281 -22.24 -3.44 -0.30
C THR A 281 -20.95 -3.49 -1.10
N ILE A 282 -20.81 -2.66 -2.14
CA ILE A 282 -19.54 -2.45 -2.83
C ILE A 282 -18.84 -1.28 -2.16
N CYS A 283 -17.73 -1.56 -1.47
CA CYS A 283 -17.01 -0.59 -0.65
C CYS A 283 -15.75 -0.11 -1.36
N GLY A 284 -15.83 1.03 -2.06
CA GLY A 284 -14.65 1.66 -2.65
C GLY A 284 -13.68 2.15 -1.57
N THR A 285 -12.39 1.94 -1.81
CA THR A 285 -11.29 2.40 -0.96
C THR A 285 -10.26 3.16 -1.80
N ARG A 286 -9.55 4.11 -1.20
CA ARG A 286 -8.49 4.86 -1.87
C ARG A 286 -7.49 5.40 -0.87
N MET A 287 -6.20 5.15 -1.10
CA MET A 287 -5.11 5.69 -0.29
C MET A 287 -5.30 5.40 1.21
N SER A 288 -4.80 6.26 2.07
CA SER A 288 -4.94 6.16 3.52
C SER A 288 -5.61 7.42 4.10
N LEU A 289 -6.35 7.26 5.19
CA LEU A 289 -6.94 8.36 5.92
C LEU A 289 -6.74 8.16 7.42
N ASN A 290 -5.94 9.04 8.03
CA ASN A 290 -5.66 9.07 9.49
C ASN A 290 -5.08 7.75 10.05
N GLN A 291 -4.37 6.97 9.22
CA GLN A 291 -3.80 5.69 9.63
C GLN A 291 -2.30 5.75 9.94
N TRP A 292 -1.60 6.84 9.62
CA TRP A 292 -0.14 6.94 9.77
C TRP A 292 0.33 6.65 11.21
N VAL A 293 -0.12 7.44 12.17
CA VAL A 293 0.26 7.30 13.58
C VAL A 293 -0.24 5.98 14.19
N PRO A 294 -1.53 5.60 14.05
CA PRO A 294 -1.99 4.32 14.61
C PRO A 294 -1.29 3.10 14.04
N THR A 295 -0.95 3.10 12.76
CA THR A 295 -0.23 1.98 12.12
C THR A 295 1.21 1.90 12.60
N ALA A 296 1.93 3.03 12.65
CA ALA A 296 3.29 3.07 13.18
C ALA A 296 3.34 2.62 14.64
N GLN A 297 2.37 3.03 15.46
CA GLN A 297 2.27 2.58 16.85
C GLN A 297 2.05 1.08 16.95
N LYS A 298 1.13 0.49 16.18
CA LYS A 298 0.93 -0.97 16.13
C LYS A 298 2.20 -1.71 15.71
N MET A 299 2.98 -1.12 14.80
CA MET A 299 4.26 -1.70 14.38
C MET A 299 5.27 -1.68 15.51
N ALA A 300 5.45 -0.56 16.21
CA ALA A 300 6.32 -0.44 17.38
C ALA A 300 5.93 -1.38 18.52
N GLU A 301 4.63 -1.62 18.69
CA GLU A 301 4.08 -2.59 19.66
C GLU A 301 4.25 -4.06 19.23
N GLY A 302 4.87 -4.32 18.07
CA GLY A 302 5.08 -5.68 17.53
C GLY A 302 3.79 -6.41 17.12
N LYS A 303 2.72 -5.68 16.84
CA LYS A 303 1.43 -6.28 16.43
C LYS A 303 1.44 -6.80 15.01
N TYR A 304 2.33 -6.28 14.16
CA TYR A 304 2.52 -6.78 12.80
C TYR A 304 3.67 -7.78 12.74
N HIS A 305 3.45 -8.87 12.02
CA HIS A 305 4.54 -9.75 11.62
C HIS A 305 5.23 -9.14 10.40
N MET A 306 6.48 -8.72 10.56
CA MET A 306 7.23 -7.99 9.53
C MET A 306 8.19 -8.89 8.75
N GLU A 307 8.68 -9.98 9.37
CA GLU A 307 9.62 -10.90 8.75
C GLU A 307 9.02 -11.52 7.48
N GLY A 308 9.73 -11.39 6.35
CA GLY A 308 9.28 -11.90 5.05
C GLY A 308 8.18 -11.06 4.38
N LEU A 309 7.74 -9.94 4.95
CA LEU A 309 6.82 -9.02 4.27
C LEU A 309 7.53 -8.30 3.11
N ALA A 310 8.68 -7.68 3.34
CA ALA A 310 9.63 -7.33 2.30
C ALA A 310 10.51 -8.55 1.99
N THR A 311 10.68 -8.85 0.70
CA THR A 311 11.46 -10.01 0.23
C THR A 311 12.79 -9.63 -0.39
N THR A 312 12.99 -8.35 -0.69
CA THR A 312 14.17 -7.87 -1.39
C THR A 312 14.57 -6.49 -0.86
N PHE A 313 15.86 -6.34 -0.60
CA PHE A 313 16.46 -5.09 -0.14
C PHE A 313 17.54 -4.67 -1.15
N VAL A 314 17.47 -3.40 -1.60
CA VAL A 314 18.38 -2.85 -2.62
C VAL A 314 18.96 -1.56 -2.09
N LYS A 315 20.28 -1.38 -2.15
CA LYS A 315 20.91 -0.09 -1.82
C LYS A 315 20.49 0.98 -2.85
N PHE A 316 20.27 2.22 -2.40
CA PHE A 316 19.93 3.31 -3.32
C PHE A 316 20.99 3.52 -4.40
N SER A 317 22.27 3.27 -4.08
CA SER A 317 23.37 3.27 -5.06
C SER A 317 23.29 2.19 -6.12
N GLU A 318 22.42 1.19 -5.94
CA GLU A 318 22.20 0.06 -6.85
C GLU A 318 20.75 0.04 -7.39
N ILE A 319 20.10 1.20 -7.46
CA ILE A 319 18.67 1.32 -7.81
C ILE A 319 18.33 0.75 -9.20
N GLU A 320 19.32 0.59 -10.07
CA GLU A 320 19.16 -0.08 -11.36
C GLU A 320 18.65 -1.52 -11.22
N LYS A 321 18.92 -2.18 -10.09
CA LYS A 321 18.38 -3.52 -9.79
C LYS A 321 16.84 -3.50 -9.64
N VAL A 322 16.29 -2.40 -9.13
CA VAL A 322 14.83 -2.20 -9.04
C VAL A 322 14.24 -2.12 -10.44
N PHE A 323 14.80 -1.27 -11.31
CA PHE A 323 14.32 -1.11 -12.68
C PHE A 323 14.50 -2.38 -13.52
N ASN A 324 15.60 -3.10 -13.33
CA ASN A 324 15.80 -4.40 -13.97
C ASN A 324 14.74 -5.42 -13.56
N ASN A 325 14.37 -5.47 -12.28
CA ASN A 325 13.29 -6.35 -11.83
C ASN A 325 11.91 -5.91 -12.37
N ILE A 326 11.69 -4.63 -12.65
CA ILE A 326 10.45 -4.15 -13.29
C ILE A 326 10.35 -4.67 -14.73
N VAL A 327 11.46 -4.68 -15.48
CA VAL A 327 11.50 -5.14 -16.87
C VAL A 327 11.52 -6.66 -16.97
N HIS A 328 12.26 -7.32 -16.07
CA HIS A 328 12.43 -8.77 -15.98
C HIS A 328 12.00 -9.27 -14.59
N PRO A 329 10.67 -9.40 -14.34
CA PRO A 329 10.16 -9.72 -13.01
C PRO A 329 10.62 -11.09 -12.50
N ASP A 330 11.21 -11.11 -11.31
CA ASP A 330 11.45 -12.34 -10.56
C ASP A 330 10.21 -12.66 -9.71
N PRO A 331 9.56 -13.81 -9.91
CA PRO A 331 8.38 -14.21 -9.11
C PRO A 331 8.65 -14.33 -7.59
N ALA A 332 9.90 -14.48 -7.17
CA ALA A 332 10.29 -14.50 -5.76
C ALA A 332 10.23 -13.11 -5.12
N VAL A 333 10.38 -12.04 -5.90
CA VAL A 333 10.30 -10.66 -5.42
C VAL A 333 8.84 -10.25 -5.25
N LYS A 334 8.40 -10.11 -4.00
CA LYS A 334 7.03 -9.68 -3.66
C LYS A 334 6.98 -8.21 -3.25
N LYS A 335 7.95 -7.77 -2.44
CA LYS A 335 8.09 -6.39 -2.00
C LYS A 335 9.58 -6.05 -1.94
N THR A 336 9.95 -4.96 -2.59
CA THR A 336 11.31 -4.41 -2.54
C THR A 336 11.32 -3.17 -1.64
N VAL A 337 12.36 -3.06 -0.83
CA VAL A 337 12.70 -1.86 -0.06
C VAL A 337 14.07 -1.36 -0.51
N ILE A 338 14.13 -0.08 -0.85
CA ILE A 338 15.36 0.64 -1.14
C ILE A 338 15.93 1.16 0.19
N LEU A 339 17.19 0.85 0.47
CA LEU A 339 17.91 1.32 1.66
C LEU A 339 18.91 2.41 1.25
N PHE A 340 18.89 3.52 1.98
CA PHE A 340 19.83 4.62 1.80
C PHE A 340 21.00 4.47 2.78
N ASP A 341 22.08 5.24 2.56
CA ASP A 341 23.28 5.17 3.38
C ASP A 341 23.00 5.49 4.86
N GLY A 342 23.36 4.58 5.75
CA GLY A 342 23.12 4.64 7.19
C GLY A 342 21.80 4.00 7.65
N ALA A 343 21.09 3.29 6.77
CA ALA A 343 19.88 2.54 7.12
C ALA A 343 20.16 1.08 7.52
N GLU A 344 21.43 0.68 7.58
CA GLU A 344 21.85 -0.72 7.76
C GLU A 344 21.86 -1.17 9.23
N ASP A 345 21.46 -0.32 10.17
CA ASP A 345 21.46 -0.57 11.62
C ASP A 345 20.08 -0.99 12.15
#